data_2a98552b8d386ad746afffaf9f312256
#
_entry.id   2a98552b8d386ad746afffaf9f312256
#
_cell.length_a   1.000
_cell.length_b   1.000
_cell.length_c   1.000
_cell.angle_alpha   90.00
_cell.angle_beta   90.00
_cell.angle_gamma   90.00
#
_symmetry.space_group_name_H-M   'P 1'
#
loop_
_entity.id
_entity.type
_entity.pdbx_description
1 polymer ?
#
loop_
_entity_poly.entity_id
_entity_poly.type
_entity_poly.pdbx_seq_one_letter_code
_entity_poly.pdbx_strand_id
1 'polypeptide(L)'
;MTRPLLSPGSADALLFDLGRVVLDIDFSKVVACWAGHAGCEPAHLAGRFSWRDEFYQQHEKGEISDAEFFTALRALLGVELSDAQFLEGWNEIFAGEMPGMPQLLARASQRLPLYAFSNTNSAHVEHFSQAYADVLSHFREMFLSSTIGLRKPDAAAYDHVVKAIGVPASRIVFFDDLAENIEGARARGLTAVHVTSPDDVAHALAALGI
;
A
#
# COMPACT_ATOMS: atom_id res chain seq x y z
N MET A 1 4.30 10.58 24.64
CA MET A 1 4.83 11.61 23.71
C MET A 1 3.63 12.29 23.07
N THR A 2 3.52 13.60 23.12
CA THR A 2 2.45 14.38 22.50
C THR A 2 2.54 14.22 20.96
N ARG A 3 1.42 13.85 20.33
CA ARG A 3 1.28 13.78 18.88
C ARG A 3 1.66 15.15 18.30
N PRO A 4 2.57 15.26 17.31
CA PRO A 4 2.86 16.54 16.71
C PRO A 4 1.57 17.09 16.10
N LEU A 5 1.21 18.31 16.46
CA LEU A 5 0.02 18.99 15.97
C LEU A 5 0.25 19.38 14.52
N LEU A 6 -0.59 18.87 13.62
CA LEU A 6 -0.65 19.36 12.26
C LEU A 6 -1.14 20.82 12.27
N SER A 7 -0.44 21.67 11.54
CA SER A 7 -0.80 23.10 11.39
C SER A 7 -0.30 23.61 10.04
N PRO A 8 -0.84 24.71 9.53
CA PRO A 8 -0.36 25.30 8.29
C PRO A 8 1.16 25.53 8.32
N GLY A 9 1.85 25.05 7.28
CA GLY A 9 3.30 25.17 7.18
C GLY A 9 4.11 24.16 8.02
N SER A 10 3.49 23.18 8.69
CA SER A 10 4.21 22.15 9.45
C SER A 10 4.72 20.99 8.60
N ALA A 11 4.37 20.91 7.31
CA ALA A 11 4.78 19.86 6.39
C ALA A 11 5.42 20.44 5.12
N ASP A 12 6.38 19.71 4.54
CA ASP A 12 7.02 20.00 3.25
C ASP A 12 6.76 18.88 2.22
N ALA A 13 6.29 17.71 2.67
CA ALA A 13 5.91 16.59 1.81
C ALA A 13 4.79 15.76 2.47
N LEU A 14 3.99 15.11 1.61
CA LEU A 14 2.97 14.15 2.03
C LEU A 14 3.32 12.78 1.44
N LEU A 15 3.27 11.74 2.27
CA LEU A 15 3.61 10.37 1.93
C LEU A 15 2.39 9.49 2.22
N PHE A 16 1.91 8.74 1.25
CA PHE A 16 0.69 7.94 1.37
C PHE A 16 0.98 6.46 1.16
N ASP A 17 0.41 5.59 1.99
CA ASP A 17 0.18 4.22 1.55
C ASP A 17 -0.82 4.20 0.39
N LEU A 18 -0.83 3.12 -0.39
CA LEU A 18 -1.80 2.93 -1.47
C LEU A 18 -3.01 2.11 -1.01
N GLY A 19 -2.80 0.88 -0.54
CA GLY A 19 -3.90 0.00 -0.14
C GLY A 19 -4.71 0.55 1.04
N ARG A 20 -6.03 0.56 0.95
CA ARG A 20 -6.96 1.09 1.97
C ARG A 20 -6.79 2.57 2.33
N VAL A 21 -5.85 3.26 1.69
CA VAL A 21 -5.66 4.71 1.82
C VAL A 21 -6.05 5.40 0.52
N VAL A 22 -5.50 4.99 -0.60
CA VAL A 22 -5.76 5.55 -1.93
C VAL A 22 -6.60 4.62 -2.79
N LEU A 23 -6.28 3.33 -2.76
CA LEU A 23 -6.96 2.26 -3.49
C LEU A 23 -7.72 1.37 -2.51
N ASP A 24 -8.98 1.10 -2.81
CA ASP A 24 -9.78 0.14 -2.07
C ASP A 24 -9.33 -1.28 -2.42
N ILE A 25 -9.04 -2.08 -1.41
CA ILE A 25 -8.58 -3.46 -1.58
C ILE A 25 -9.43 -4.44 -0.77
N ASP A 26 -9.80 -5.55 -1.41
CA ASP A 26 -10.63 -6.59 -0.83
C ASP A 26 -10.10 -8.00 -1.12
N PHE A 27 -9.40 -8.60 -0.16
CA PHE A 27 -8.88 -9.96 -0.25
C PHE A 27 -9.96 -11.03 -0.44
N SER A 28 -11.22 -10.77 -0.10
CA SER A 28 -12.30 -11.73 -0.30
C SER A 28 -12.56 -12.00 -1.79
N LYS A 29 -12.33 -11.02 -2.65
CA LYS A 29 -12.44 -11.15 -4.11
C LYS A 29 -11.36 -12.07 -4.67
N VAL A 30 -10.12 -11.97 -4.18
CA VAL A 30 -9.02 -12.88 -4.53
C VAL A 30 -9.42 -14.33 -4.25
N VAL A 31 -9.85 -14.59 -3.02
CA VAL A 31 -10.25 -15.92 -2.58
C VAL A 31 -11.44 -16.44 -3.38
N ALA A 32 -12.44 -15.59 -3.66
CA ALA A 32 -13.61 -15.96 -4.44
C ALA A 32 -13.25 -16.35 -5.89
N CYS A 33 -12.37 -15.58 -6.54
CA CYS A 33 -11.89 -15.86 -7.89
C CYS A 33 -11.14 -17.20 -7.95
N TRP A 34 -10.17 -17.40 -7.06
CA TRP A 34 -9.40 -18.66 -7.01
C TRP A 34 -10.28 -19.86 -6.70
N ALA A 35 -11.25 -19.73 -5.76
CA ALA A 35 -12.20 -20.79 -5.44
C ALA A 35 -13.09 -21.15 -6.64
N GLY A 36 -13.53 -20.15 -7.41
CA GLY A 36 -14.28 -20.35 -8.65
C GLY A 36 -13.49 -21.15 -9.68
N HIS A 37 -12.22 -20.81 -9.91
CA HIS A 37 -11.33 -21.55 -10.81
C HIS A 37 -11.03 -22.97 -10.30
N ALA A 38 -10.88 -23.15 -8.98
CA ALA A 38 -10.58 -24.44 -8.36
C ALA A 38 -11.82 -25.35 -8.22
N GLY A 39 -13.03 -24.82 -8.44
CA GLY A 39 -14.30 -25.55 -8.27
C GLY A 39 -14.57 -25.92 -6.80
N CYS A 40 -14.18 -25.07 -5.85
CA CYS A 40 -14.37 -25.28 -4.43
C CYS A 40 -15.04 -24.07 -3.75
N GLU A 41 -15.50 -24.26 -2.52
CA GLU A 41 -16.03 -23.14 -1.72
C GLU A 41 -14.92 -22.20 -1.26
N PRO A 42 -15.12 -20.86 -1.27
CA PRO A 42 -14.14 -19.89 -0.80
C PRO A 42 -13.61 -20.18 0.61
N ALA A 43 -14.42 -20.74 1.50
CA ALA A 43 -14.04 -21.11 2.86
C ALA A 43 -12.90 -22.15 2.91
N HIS A 44 -12.68 -22.94 1.85
CA HIS A 44 -11.56 -23.88 1.77
C HIS A 44 -10.21 -23.19 1.61
N LEU A 45 -10.19 -22.00 1.04
CA LEU A 45 -8.96 -21.23 0.76
C LEU A 45 -8.74 -20.10 1.78
N ALA A 46 -9.85 -19.57 2.34
CA ALA A 46 -9.81 -18.43 3.25
C ALA A 46 -8.93 -18.71 4.49
N GLY A 47 -8.05 -17.78 4.83
CA GLY A 47 -7.20 -17.84 6.02
C GLY A 47 -6.05 -18.85 5.94
N ARG A 48 -5.82 -19.49 4.79
CA ARG A 48 -4.73 -20.45 4.60
C ARG A 48 -3.39 -19.82 4.29
N PHE A 49 -3.35 -18.55 3.94
CA PHE A 49 -2.13 -17.75 3.78
C PHE A 49 -2.29 -16.38 4.41
N SER A 50 -1.19 -15.72 4.68
CA SER A 50 -1.15 -14.44 5.38
C SER A 50 -0.03 -13.56 4.84
N TRP A 51 -0.22 -12.25 4.87
CA TRP A 51 0.82 -11.26 4.59
C TRP A 51 2.04 -11.37 5.55
N ARG A 52 1.94 -12.18 6.62
CA ARG A 52 3.02 -12.50 7.56
C ARG A 52 3.84 -13.72 7.14
N ASP A 53 3.39 -14.48 6.16
CA ASP A 53 4.13 -15.63 5.65
C ASP A 53 5.41 -15.17 4.96
N GLU A 54 6.50 -15.91 5.17
CA GLU A 54 7.82 -15.52 4.66
C GLU A 54 7.82 -15.36 3.13
N PHE A 55 7.24 -16.30 2.39
CA PHE A 55 7.17 -16.23 0.93
C PHE A 55 6.35 -15.03 0.43
N TYR A 56 5.30 -14.60 1.20
CA TYR A 56 4.54 -13.40 0.89
C TYR A 56 5.42 -12.15 1.05
N GLN A 57 6.17 -12.06 2.14
CA GLN A 57 7.08 -10.94 2.39
C GLN A 57 8.24 -10.89 1.39
N GLN A 58 8.76 -12.06 0.97
CA GLN A 58 9.78 -12.18 -0.08
C GLN A 58 9.24 -11.67 -1.42
N HIS A 59 7.99 -12.00 -1.76
CA HIS A 59 7.33 -11.51 -2.96
C HIS A 59 7.12 -9.99 -2.92
N GLU A 60 6.68 -9.43 -1.79
CA GLU A 60 6.57 -7.98 -1.61
C GLU A 60 7.92 -7.24 -1.68
N LYS A 61 9.03 -7.91 -1.38
CA LYS A 61 10.37 -7.33 -1.52
C LYS A 61 11.00 -7.59 -2.89
N GLY A 62 10.32 -8.30 -3.78
CA GLY A 62 10.86 -8.71 -5.08
C GLY A 62 12.00 -9.73 -4.99
N GLU A 63 12.12 -10.44 -3.87
CA GLU A 63 13.11 -11.51 -3.64
C GLU A 63 12.74 -12.80 -4.35
N ILE A 64 11.45 -13.01 -4.64
CA ILE A 64 10.92 -14.09 -5.46
C ILE A 64 10.02 -13.54 -6.56
N SER A 65 9.97 -14.22 -7.70
CA SER A 65 9.11 -13.88 -8.83
C SER A 65 7.65 -14.26 -8.58
N ASP A 66 6.73 -13.70 -9.39
CA ASP A 66 5.31 -14.05 -9.38
C ASP A 66 5.10 -15.57 -9.59
N ALA A 67 5.88 -16.21 -10.49
CA ALA A 67 5.79 -17.64 -10.74
C ALA A 67 6.21 -18.49 -9.52
N GLU A 68 7.24 -18.08 -8.80
CA GLU A 68 7.68 -18.74 -7.55
C GLU A 68 6.63 -18.53 -6.45
N PHE A 69 6.06 -17.33 -6.34
CA PHE A 69 4.97 -17.03 -5.42
C PHE A 69 3.73 -17.88 -5.70
N PHE A 70 3.28 -17.96 -6.96
CA PHE A 70 2.14 -18.79 -7.34
C PHE A 70 2.41 -20.29 -7.15
N THR A 71 3.65 -20.73 -7.31
CA THR A 71 4.05 -22.11 -6.98
C THR A 71 3.91 -22.40 -5.50
N ALA A 72 4.35 -21.49 -4.63
CA ALA A 72 4.18 -21.63 -3.18
C ALA A 72 2.70 -21.61 -2.77
N LEU A 73 1.89 -20.70 -3.35
CA LEU A 73 0.44 -20.65 -3.12
C LEU A 73 -0.26 -21.94 -3.55
N ARG A 74 0.07 -22.49 -4.71
CA ARG A 74 -0.49 -23.75 -5.23
C ARG A 74 -0.26 -24.88 -4.24
N ALA A 75 0.96 -25.02 -3.76
CA ALA A 75 1.32 -26.02 -2.78
C ALA A 75 0.59 -25.83 -1.44
N LEU A 76 0.53 -24.58 -0.96
CA LEU A 76 -0.10 -24.25 0.33
C LEU A 76 -1.63 -24.43 0.30
N LEU A 77 -2.25 -23.98 -0.77
CA LEU A 77 -3.71 -24.05 -0.93
C LEU A 77 -4.21 -25.43 -1.34
N GLY A 78 -3.33 -26.25 -1.95
CA GLY A 78 -3.69 -27.59 -2.45
C GLY A 78 -4.64 -27.52 -3.65
N VAL A 79 -4.43 -26.56 -4.55
CA VAL A 79 -5.26 -26.34 -5.74
C VAL A 79 -4.43 -26.41 -7.01
N GLU A 80 -5.04 -26.89 -8.10
CA GLU A 80 -4.40 -27.01 -9.42
C GLU A 80 -4.80 -25.83 -10.32
N LEU A 81 -4.37 -24.61 -9.95
CA LEU A 81 -4.56 -23.42 -10.76
C LEU A 81 -3.32 -23.12 -11.60
N SER A 82 -3.51 -22.66 -12.83
CA SER A 82 -2.42 -22.10 -13.65
C SER A 82 -1.96 -20.74 -13.09
N ASP A 83 -0.75 -20.32 -13.45
CA ASP A 83 -0.24 -18.99 -13.07
C ASP A 83 -1.15 -17.88 -13.57
N ALA A 84 -1.75 -18.02 -14.76
CA ALA A 84 -2.71 -17.05 -15.30
C ALA A 84 -3.96 -16.92 -14.41
N GLN A 85 -4.49 -18.03 -13.89
CA GLN A 85 -5.65 -18.01 -12.98
C GLN A 85 -5.28 -17.44 -11.60
N PHE A 86 -4.06 -17.72 -11.11
CA PHE A 86 -3.56 -17.08 -9.91
C PHE A 86 -3.42 -15.57 -10.10
N LEU A 87 -2.81 -15.13 -11.21
CA LEU A 87 -2.62 -13.70 -11.52
C LEU A 87 -3.94 -12.96 -11.66
N GLU A 88 -4.91 -13.56 -12.38
CA GLU A 88 -6.27 -13.00 -12.51
C GLU A 88 -6.87 -12.74 -11.12
N GLY A 89 -6.95 -13.79 -10.29
CA GLY A 89 -7.53 -13.66 -8.96
C GLY A 89 -6.70 -12.76 -8.03
N TRP A 90 -5.36 -12.74 -8.18
CA TRP A 90 -4.49 -11.88 -7.39
C TRP A 90 -4.78 -10.39 -7.63
N ASN A 91 -5.06 -10.01 -8.88
CA ASN A 91 -5.40 -8.65 -9.26
C ASN A 91 -6.86 -8.26 -8.93
N GLU A 92 -7.75 -9.22 -8.66
CA GLU A 92 -9.12 -8.93 -8.17
C GLU A 92 -9.14 -8.27 -6.79
N ILE A 93 -8.00 -8.19 -6.09
CA ILE A 93 -7.88 -7.47 -4.82
C ILE A 93 -8.33 -6.00 -4.94
N PHE A 94 -8.14 -5.37 -6.12
CA PHE A 94 -8.44 -3.96 -6.31
C PHE A 94 -9.94 -3.75 -6.56
N ALA A 95 -10.62 -3.10 -5.61
CA ALA A 95 -12.05 -2.82 -5.67
C ALA A 95 -12.38 -1.42 -6.25
N GLY A 96 -11.36 -0.60 -6.46
CA GLY A 96 -11.49 0.77 -6.97
C GLY A 96 -10.61 1.77 -6.23
N GLU A 97 -10.91 3.04 -6.39
CA GLU A 97 -10.30 4.12 -5.63
C GLU A 97 -11.07 4.33 -4.31
N MET A 98 -10.37 4.65 -3.23
CA MET A 98 -11.04 5.04 -1.99
C MET A 98 -11.91 6.28 -2.20
N PRO A 99 -13.17 6.29 -1.73
CA PRO A 99 -14.13 7.37 -1.99
C PRO A 99 -13.57 8.75 -1.59
N GLY A 100 -13.59 9.70 -2.53
CA GLY A 100 -13.13 11.08 -2.31
C GLY A 100 -11.62 11.27 -2.36
N MET A 101 -10.81 10.22 -2.38
CA MET A 101 -9.34 10.33 -2.42
C MET A 101 -8.81 11.01 -3.68
N PRO A 102 -9.32 10.76 -4.90
CA PRO A 102 -8.84 11.49 -6.09
C PRO A 102 -8.93 13.01 -5.92
N GLN A 103 -10.04 13.52 -5.38
CA GLN A 103 -10.23 14.95 -5.15
C GLN A 103 -9.30 15.49 -4.06
N LEU A 104 -9.07 14.72 -2.99
CA LEU A 104 -8.14 15.08 -1.91
C LEU A 104 -6.70 15.16 -2.43
N LEU A 105 -6.26 14.17 -3.21
CA LEU A 105 -4.91 14.16 -3.80
C LEU A 105 -4.73 15.27 -4.83
N ALA A 106 -5.71 15.49 -5.72
CA ALA A 106 -5.68 16.59 -6.69
C ALA A 106 -5.53 17.96 -6.02
N ARG A 107 -6.22 18.19 -4.91
CA ARG A 107 -6.10 19.42 -4.13
C ARG A 107 -4.75 19.52 -3.40
N ALA A 108 -4.31 18.43 -2.78
CA ALA A 108 -3.08 18.39 -2.02
C ALA A 108 -1.83 18.57 -2.92
N SER A 109 -1.83 17.97 -4.13
CA SER A 109 -0.71 18.06 -5.09
C SER A 109 -0.45 19.48 -5.60
N GLN A 110 -1.45 20.38 -5.52
CA GLN A 110 -1.28 21.80 -5.85
C GLN A 110 -0.53 22.59 -4.76
N ARG A 111 -0.34 22.02 -3.58
CA ARG A 111 0.20 22.70 -2.40
C ARG A 111 1.52 22.09 -1.92
N LEU A 112 1.64 20.76 -1.94
CA LEU A 112 2.81 20.02 -1.48
C LEU A 112 3.12 18.88 -2.44
N PRO A 113 4.40 18.46 -2.57
CA PRO A 113 4.75 17.25 -3.29
C PRO A 113 4.17 16.02 -2.59
N LEU A 114 3.52 15.16 -3.38
CA LEU A 114 2.95 13.88 -2.91
C LEU A 114 3.87 12.74 -3.31
N TYR A 115 4.01 11.79 -2.42
CA TYR A 115 4.74 10.55 -2.61
C TYR A 115 3.88 9.37 -2.17
N ALA A 116 4.07 8.21 -2.79
CA ALA A 116 3.47 6.97 -2.33
C ALA A 116 4.53 6.05 -1.74
N PHE A 117 4.16 5.27 -0.71
CA PHE A 117 5.01 4.24 -0.11
C PHE A 117 4.18 3.01 0.21
N SER A 118 4.28 1.99 -0.64
CA SER A 118 3.42 0.80 -0.59
C SER A 118 4.22 -0.50 -0.48
N ASN A 119 3.75 -1.40 0.40
CA ASN A 119 4.14 -2.79 0.35
C ASN A 119 3.32 -3.46 -0.75
N THR A 120 3.98 -3.90 -1.81
CA THR A 120 3.34 -4.42 -3.02
C THR A 120 4.30 -5.32 -3.80
N ASN A 121 3.81 -5.95 -4.86
CA ASN A 121 4.55 -6.87 -5.71
C ASN A 121 4.46 -6.47 -7.18
N SER A 122 5.28 -7.10 -8.04
CA SER A 122 5.38 -6.79 -9.47
C SER A 122 4.04 -6.91 -10.21
N ALA A 123 3.27 -7.97 -9.94
CA ALA A 123 1.97 -8.19 -10.58
C ALA A 123 0.97 -7.08 -10.27
N HIS A 124 0.88 -6.69 -9.00
CA HIS A 124 0.02 -5.58 -8.59
C HIS A 124 0.49 -4.24 -9.15
N VAL A 125 1.82 -4.00 -9.20
CA VAL A 125 2.38 -2.77 -9.79
C VAL A 125 1.99 -2.63 -11.24
N GLU A 126 2.12 -3.70 -12.03
CA GLU A 126 1.70 -3.70 -13.44
C GLU A 126 0.20 -3.38 -13.59
N HIS A 127 -0.63 -4.04 -12.78
CA HIS A 127 -2.08 -3.87 -12.82
C HIS A 127 -2.52 -2.45 -12.42
N PHE A 128 -2.15 -2.00 -11.21
CA PHE A 128 -2.66 -0.72 -10.71
C PHE A 128 -2.08 0.49 -11.46
N SER A 129 -0.86 0.39 -11.99
CA SER A 129 -0.26 1.47 -12.78
C SER A 129 -1.04 1.76 -14.07
N GLN A 130 -1.74 0.76 -14.61
CA GLN A 130 -2.60 0.91 -15.78
C GLN A 130 -4.04 1.27 -15.38
N ALA A 131 -4.62 0.53 -14.42
CA ALA A 131 -6.02 0.67 -14.03
C ALA A 131 -6.32 1.99 -13.30
N TYR A 132 -5.35 2.54 -12.56
CA TYR A 132 -5.51 3.72 -11.70
C TYR A 132 -4.51 4.85 -12.05
N ALA A 133 -4.08 4.91 -13.31
CA ALA A 133 -3.08 5.87 -13.79
C ALA A 133 -3.43 7.33 -13.42
N ASP A 134 -4.69 7.71 -13.49
CA ASP A 134 -5.14 9.07 -13.23
C ASP A 134 -4.89 9.49 -11.78
N VAL A 135 -5.32 8.71 -10.80
CA VAL A 135 -5.11 9.03 -9.38
C VAL A 135 -3.65 8.93 -9.00
N LEU A 136 -2.91 7.96 -9.56
CA LEU A 136 -1.48 7.79 -9.30
C LEU A 136 -0.62 8.90 -9.92
N SER A 137 -1.09 9.59 -10.95
CA SER A 137 -0.40 10.72 -11.58
C SER A 137 -0.16 11.91 -10.64
N HIS A 138 -0.88 11.97 -9.52
CA HIS A 138 -0.66 12.99 -8.49
C HIS A 138 0.63 12.79 -7.68
N PHE A 139 1.19 11.60 -7.68
CA PHE A 139 2.43 11.30 -6.96
C PHE A 139 3.66 11.67 -7.79
N ARG A 140 4.55 12.45 -7.18
CA ARG A 140 5.84 12.79 -7.78
C ARG A 140 6.75 11.57 -7.94
N GLU A 141 6.68 10.66 -6.96
CA GLU A 141 7.42 9.40 -6.94
C GLU A 141 6.69 8.37 -6.08
N MET A 142 6.81 7.10 -6.43
CA MET A 142 6.24 5.98 -5.69
C MET A 142 7.37 5.05 -5.24
N PHE A 143 7.48 4.84 -3.92
CA PHE A 143 8.38 3.88 -3.30
C PHE A 143 7.64 2.56 -3.13
N LEU A 144 7.91 1.62 -4.01
CA LEU A 144 7.23 0.33 -4.06
C LEU A 144 8.17 -0.74 -3.52
N SER A 145 7.75 -1.51 -2.52
CA SER A 145 8.62 -2.45 -1.81
C SER A 145 9.31 -3.45 -2.72
N SER A 146 8.62 -3.96 -3.75
CA SER A 146 9.19 -4.89 -4.74
C SER A 146 10.27 -4.25 -5.62
N THR A 147 10.28 -2.92 -5.74
CA THR A 147 11.29 -2.19 -6.52
C THR A 147 12.49 -1.80 -5.67
N ILE A 148 12.24 -1.36 -4.42
CA ILE A 148 13.32 -0.87 -3.54
C ILE A 148 13.92 -1.98 -2.66
N GLY A 149 13.34 -3.19 -2.63
CA GLY A 149 13.79 -4.30 -1.80
C GLY A 149 13.55 -4.12 -0.30
N LEU A 150 12.77 -3.14 0.10
CA LEU A 150 12.52 -2.77 1.49
C LEU A 150 11.02 -2.59 1.71
N ARG A 151 10.50 -3.02 2.88
CA ARG A 151 9.08 -2.95 3.19
C ARG A 151 8.81 -2.33 4.57
N LYS A 152 7.65 -1.73 4.72
CA LYS A 152 7.11 -1.34 6.03
C LYS A 152 6.81 -2.60 6.85
N PRO A 153 7.01 -2.59 8.18
CA PRO A 153 7.42 -1.46 9.03
C PRO A 153 8.93 -1.37 9.29
N ASP A 154 9.79 -1.95 8.45
CA ASP A 154 11.24 -1.99 8.67
C ASP A 154 11.84 -0.57 8.69
N ALA A 155 12.68 -0.29 9.70
CA ALA A 155 13.31 1.02 9.88
C ALA A 155 14.10 1.48 8.62
N ALA A 156 14.80 0.55 7.97
CA ALA A 156 15.57 0.82 6.75
C ALA A 156 14.70 1.34 5.60
N ALA A 157 13.44 0.89 5.52
CA ALA A 157 12.50 1.32 4.49
C ALA A 157 12.12 2.80 4.66
N TYR A 158 11.80 3.22 5.88
CA TYR A 158 11.53 4.64 6.16
C TYR A 158 12.75 5.52 5.95
N ASP A 159 13.93 5.06 6.40
CA ASP A 159 15.19 5.81 6.22
C ASP A 159 15.51 6.02 4.74
N HIS A 160 15.29 4.99 3.90
CA HIS A 160 15.44 5.07 2.45
C HIS A 160 14.49 6.14 1.86
N VAL A 161 13.20 6.07 2.20
CA VAL A 161 12.17 6.98 1.68
C VAL A 161 12.42 8.42 2.14
N VAL A 162 12.72 8.64 3.42
CA VAL A 162 13.04 9.98 3.97
C VAL A 162 14.25 10.58 3.24
N LYS A 163 15.31 9.78 3.02
CA LYS A 163 16.50 10.22 2.29
C LYS A 163 16.19 10.59 0.84
N ALA A 164 15.35 9.80 0.15
CA ALA A 164 14.97 10.04 -1.24
C ALA A 164 14.09 11.30 -1.38
N ILE A 165 13.13 11.50 -0.48
CA ILE A 165 12.29 12.72 -0.45
C ILE A 165 13.14 13.97 -0.20
N GLY A 166 14.19 13.88 0.62
CA GLY A 166 15.17 14.92 0.80
C GLY A 166 14.73 16.08 1.71
N VAL A 167 13.67 15.90 2.52
CA VAL A 167 13.25 16.84 3.55
C VAL A 167 13.37 16.20 4.95
N PRO A 168 13.47 16.98 6.04
CA PRO A 168 13.52 16.41 7.38
C PRO A 168 12.31 15.49 7.65
N ALA A 169 12.53 14.32 8.28
CA ALA A 169 11.48 13.37 8.58
C ALA A 169 10.28 14.01 9.31
N SER A 170 10.53 14.92 10.24
CA SER A 170 9.50 15.64 10.99
C SER A 170 8.62 16.56 10.13
N ARG A 171 9.03 16.81 8.88
CA ARG A 171 8.31 17.63 7.90
C ARG A 171 7.60 16.79 6.82
N ILE A 172 7.65 15.45 6.96
CA ILE A 172 6.88 14.51 6.14
C ILE A 172 5.67 14.05 6.95
N VAL A 173 4.48 14.18 6.38
CA VAL A 173 3.25 13.62 6.95
C VAL A 173 2.95 12.32 6.22
N PHE A 174 2.97 11.21 6.96
CA PHE A 174 2.73 9.86 6.44
C PHE A 174 1.32 9.38 6.81
N PHE A 175 0.61 8.83 5.83
CA PHE A 175 -0.75 8.29 5.94
C PHE A 175 -0.73 6.79 5.67
N ASP A 176 -1.21 5.97 6.62
CA ASP A 176 -1.22 4.51 6.49
C ASP A 176 -2.35 3.92 7.35
N ASP A 177 -2.94 2.80 6.93
CA ASP A 177 -4.03 2.13 7.63
C ASP A 177 -3.56 1.15 8.71
N LEU A 178 -2.28 0.74 8.70
CA LEU A 178 -1.74 -0.22 9.66
C LEU A 178 -1.03 0.47 10.83
N ALA A 179 -1.49 0.16 12.04
CA ALA A 179 -0.92 0.74 13.27
C ALA A 179 0.59 0.48 13.39
N GLU A 180 1.07 -0.70 12.98
CA GLU A 180 2.50 -1.04 13.02
C GLU A 180 3.34 -0.17 12.07
N ASN A 181 2.82 0.18 10.90
CA ASN A 181 3.47 1.09 9.97
C ASN A 181 3.53 2.51 10.54
N ILE A 182 2.45 2.95 11.19
CA ILE A 182 2.40 4.24 11.88
C ILE A 182 3.43 4.32 13.01
N GLU A 183 3.58 3.25 13.79
CA GLU A 183 4.58 3.17 14.86
C GLU A 183 6.00 3.17 14.30
N GLY A 184 6.25 2.40 13.24
CA GLY A 184 7.52 2.38 12.52
C GLY A 184 7.91 3.76 12.00
N ALA A 185 6.99 4.47 11.33
CA ALA A 185 7.20 5.82 10.82
C ALA A 185 7.53 6.82 11.94
N ARG A 186 6.78 6.79 13.05
CA ARG A 186 7.01 7.64 14.21
C ARG A 186 8.37 7.40 14.85
N ALA A 187 8.79 6.14 14.92
CA ALA A 187 10.11 5.78 15.46
C ALA A 187 11.26 6.35 14.60
N ARG A 188 10.99 6.65 13.32
CA ARG A 188 11.93 7.31 12.40
C ARG A 188 11.71 8.83 12.29
N GLY A 189 10.86 9.41 13.14
CA GLY A 189 10.65 10.85 13.25
C GLY A 189 9.64 11.45 12.28
N LEU A 190 8.91 10.64 11.50
CA LEU A 190 7.83 11.14 10.65
C LEU A 190 6.62 11.56 11.50
N THR A 191 5.86 12.53 11.00
CA THR A 191 4.52 12.79 11.50
C THR A 191 3.57 11.80 10.82
N ALA A 192 2.95 10.88 11.59
CA ALA A 192 2.14 9.81 11.01
C ALA A 192 0.69 9.87 11.46
N VAL A 193 -0.21 9.78 10.47
CA VAL A 193 -1.68 9.78 10.59
C VAL A 193 -2.17 8.36 10.32
N HIS A 194 -2.81 7.75 11.31
CA HIS A 194 -3.47 6.46 11.13
C HIS A 194 -4.80 6.69 10.42
N VAL A 195 -4.92 6.11 9.22
CA VAL A 195 -6.09 6.25 8.36
C VAL A 195 -7.03 5.08 8.61
N THR A 196 -8.22 5.37 9.07
CA THR A 196 -9.32 4.41 9.23
C THR A 196 -10.45 4.67 8.23
N SER A 197 -10.46 5.86 7.68
CA SER A 197 -11.37 6.29 6.61
C SER A 197 -10.74 7.48 5.84
N PRO A 198 -11.25 7.81 4.65
CA PRO A 198 -10.82 9.00 3.90
C PRO A 198 -10.99 10.31 4.67
N ASP A 199 -11.89 10.37 5.64
CA ASP A 199 -12.09 11.54 6.49
C ASP A 199 -10.86 11.89 7.33
N ASP A 200 -10.08 10.88 7.74
CA ASP A 200 -8.83 11.11 8.48
C ASP A 200 -7.81 11.87 7.62
N VAL A 201 -7.74 11.57 6.33
CA VAL A 201 -6.91 12.29 5.36
C VAL A 201 -7.46 13.71 5.17
N ALA A 202 -8.77 13.86 4.95
CA ALA A 202 -9.40 15.16 4.77
C ALA A 202 -9.17 16.09 5.98
N HIS A 203 -9.33 15.59 7.20
CA HIS A 203 -9.07 16.33 8.43
C HIS A 203 -7.60 16.74 8.58
N ALA A 204 -6.67 15.84 8.25
CA ALA A 204 -5.25 16.15 8.31
C ALA A 204 -4.85 17.22 7.28
N LEU A 205 -5.35 17.12 6.05
CA LEU A 205 -5.14 18.15 5.02
C LEU A 205 -5.72 19.51 5.44
N ALA A 206 -6.94 19.53 5.97
CA ALA A 206 -7.55 20.76 6.49
C ALA A 206 -6.72 21.38 7.63
N ALA A 207 -6.16 20.57 8.54
CA ALA A 207 -5.27 21.05 9.60
C ALA A 207 -3.96 21.64 9.05
N LEU A 208 -3.48 21.14 7.90
CA LEU A 208 -2.32 21.69 7.18
C LEU A 208 -2.65 22.96 6.37
N GLY A 209 -3.95 23.36 6.28
CA GLY A 209 -4.41 24.48 5.47
C GLY A 209 -4.56 24.15 3.98
N ILE A 210 -4.81 22.89 3.65
CA ILE A 210 -4.96 22.36 2.28
C ILE A 210 -6.40 22.03 1.98
#